data_55e2662b78e65397ffa546557792b390
#
_entry.id   55e2662b78e65397ffa546557792b390
#
_cell.length_a   1.000
_cell.length_b   1.000
_cell.length_c   1.000
_cell.angle_alpha   90.00
_cell.angle_beta   90.00
_cell.angle_gamma   90.00
#
_symmetry.space_group_name_H-M   'P 1'
#
loop_
_entity.id
_entity.type
_entity.pdbx_description
1 polymer ?
#
loop_
_entity_poly.entity_id
_entity_poly.type
_entity_poly.pdbx_seq_one_letter_code
_entity_poly.pdbx_strand_id
1 'polypeptide(L)'
;ENWTVGVSGQNLMSRDIDTKDIRIRNGRTGEVVSYKDTYQIRPLVTAGAAWHNDLVTLTADGDLTETKGFKSENTSQYVGVGAEVTPLSWLAVRAGYRADMKGNDSNVFTGGVGFAPFNAVHVDLMGLYGEDETWGAGAQLSMTF
;
A
#
# COMPACT_ATOMS: atom_id res chain seq x y z
N GLU A 1 23.94 15.21 -2.30
CA GLU A 1 23.50 13.81 -2.14
C GLU A 1 23.04 13.61 -0.71
N ASN A 2 21.79 13.28 -0.51
CA ASN A 2 21.21 13.14 0.81
C ASN A 2 20.54 11.78 0.98
N TRP A 3 20.75 11.16 2.12
CA TRP A 3 20.06 9.96 2.54
C TRP A 3 19.03 10.30 3.60
N THR A 4 17.86 9.69 3.49
CA THR A 4 16.80 9.72 4.48
C THR A 4 16.41 8.30 4.83
N VAL A 5 16.33 8.00 6.13
CA VAL A 5 15.87 6.69 6.63
C VAL A 5 14.68 6.95 7.55
N GLY A 6 13.65 6.15 7.43
CA GLY A 6 12.44 6.26 8.22
C GLY A 6 11.91 4.92 8.67
N VAL A 7 11.23 4.93 9.80
CA VAL A 7 10.45 3.80 10.32
C VAL A 7 9.08 4.31 10.68
N SER A 8 8.04 3.62 10.25
CA SER A 8 6.66 3.90 10.63
C SER A 8 6.03 2.70 11.31
N GLY A 9 5.18 2.96 12.29
CA GLY A 9 4.41 1.93 12.97
C GLY A 9 2.93 2.29 12.99
N GLN A 10 2.09 1.35 12.59
CA GLN A 10 0.64 1.47 12.62
C GLN A 10 0.06 0.35 13.48
N ASN A 11 -1.06 0.61 14.12
CA ASN A 11 -1.77 -0.38 14.95
C ASN A 11 -0.86 -1.04 16.01
N LEU A 12 -0.01 -0.24 16.68
CA LEU A 12 1.01 -0.74 17.62
C LEU A 12 0.42 -1.49 18.83
N MET A 13 -0.89 -1.37 19.05
CA MET A 13 -1.62 -2.18 20.05
C MET A 13 -2.43 -3.24 19.30
N SER A 14 -2.06 -4.50 19.48
CA SER A 14 -2.87 -5.62 18.97
C SER A 14 -4.20 -5.67 19.72
N ARG A 15 -5.29 -5.80 18.99
CA ARG A 15 -6.64 -5.99 19.54
C ARG A 15 -7.31 -7.16 18.84
N ASP A 16 -7.85 -8.05 19.65
CA ASP A 16 -8.78 -9.07 19.19
C ASP A 16 -10.19 -8.51 19.31
N ILE A 17 -10.89 -8.43 18.19
CA ILE A 17 -12.30 -8.03 18.13
C ILE A 17 -13.11 -9.29 17.87
N ASP A 18 -13.74 -9.81 18.89
CA ASP A 18 -14.68 -10.93 18.74
C ASP A 18 -16.01 -10.40 18.18
N THR A 19 -16.44 -10.94 17.05
CA THR A 19 -17.80 -10.72 16.57
C THR A 19 -18.76 -11.52 17.44
N LYS A 20 -19.97 -10.94 17.70
CA LYS A 20 -21.02 -11.63 18.44
C LYS A 20 -21.34 -12.97 17.79
N ASP A 21 -21.50 -14.02 18.60
CA ASP A 21 -21.97 -15.32 18.17
C ASP A 21 -23.32 -15.16 17.45
N ILE A 22 -23.32 -15.33 16.12
CA ILE A 22 -24.55 -15.40 15.34
C ILE A 22 -24.95 -16.88 15.30
N ARG A 23 -26.02 -17.22 16.01
CA ARG A 23 -26.61 -18.56 15.99
C ARG A 23 -27.78 -18.57 15.02
N ILE A 24 -27.61 -19.25 13.90
CA ILE A 24 -28.68 -19.47 12.94
C ILE A 24 -29.23 -20.87 13.16
N ARG A 25 -30.47 -20.97 13.57
CA ARG A 25 -31.18 -22.22 13.69
C ARG A 25 -31.93 -22.51 12.39
N ASN A 26 -31.59 -23.63 11.77
CA ASN A 26 -32.34 -24.09 10.62
C ASN A 26 -33.71 -24.59 11.08
N GLY A 27 -34.77 -23.89 10.68
CA GLY A 27 -36.17 -24.21 11.08
C GLY A 27 -36.68 -25.58 10.60
N ARG A 28 -35.96 -26.25 9.68
CA ARG A 28 -36.37 -27.51 9.09
C ARG A 28 -35.64 -28.73 9.70
N THR A 29 -34.37 -28.57 10.05
CA THR A 29 -33.55 -29.65 10.62
C THR A 29 -33.27 -29.48 12.11
N GLY A 30 -33.54 -28.32 12.67
CA GLY A 30 -33.21 -28.00 14.06
C GLY A 30 -31.73 -27.76 14.32
N GLU A 31 -30.91 -27.85 13.31
CA GLU A 31 -29.46 -27.69 13.40
C GLU A 31 -29.08 -26.23 13.68
N VAL A 32 -28.21 -26.02 14.66
CA VAL A 32 -27.72 -24.70 15.04
C VAL A 32 -26.29 -24.54 14.53
N VAL A 33 -26.13 -23.65 13.56
CA VAL A 33 -24.82 -23.26 13.08
C VAL A 33 -24.40 -21.98 13.79
N SER A 34 -23.31 -22.01 14.55
CA SER A 34 -22.75 -20.83 15.19
C SER A 34 -21.54 -20.33 14.38
N TYR A 35 -21.59 -19.06 13.99
CA TYR A 35 -20.47 -18.37 13.39
C TYR A 35 -19.82 -17.47 14.44
N LYS A 36 -18.57 -17.74 14.76
CA LYS A 36 -17.73 -16.87 15.57
C LYS A 36 -16.51 -16.46 14.72
N ASP A 37 -16.38 -15.18 14.44
CA ASP A 37 -15.24 -14.64 13.71
C ASP A 37 -14.44 -13.75 14.67
N THR A 38 -13.14 -14.02 14.80
CA THR A 38 -12.23 -13.22 15.63
C THR A 38 -11.36 -12.37 14.71
N TYR A 39 -11.46 -11.07 14.86
CA TYR A 39 -10.69 -10.11 14.10
C TYR A 39 -9.44 -9.71 14.87
N GLN A 40 -8.26 -10.00 14.33
CA GLN A 40 -6.99 -9.60 14.93
C GLN A 40 -6.41 -8.39 14.23
N ILE A 41 -6.34 -7.27 14.94
CA ILE A 41 -5.56 -6.12 14.51
C ILE A 41 -4.12 -6.34 14.98
N ARG A 42 -3.18 -6.42 14.04
CA ARG A 42 -1.76 -6.59 14.32
C ARG A 42 -0.98 -5.32 14.07
N PRO A 43 0.10 -5.07 14.80
CA PRO A 43 0.98 -3.96 14.50
C PRO A 43 1.65 -4.16 13.13
N LEU A 44 1.63 -3.12 12.32
CA LEU A 44 2.37 -3.03 11.07
C LEU A 44 3.54 -2.07 11.28
N VAL A 45 4.74 -2.58 11.09
CA VAL A 45 5.97 -1.78 11.13
C VAL A 45 6.62 -1.85 9.76
N THR A 46 6.85 -0.69 9.17
CA THR A 46 7.51 -0.53 7.87
C THR A 46 8.77 0.29 8.04
N ALA A 47 9.86 -0.12 7.44
CA ALA A 47 11.10 0.64 7.37
C ALA A 47 11.40 1.00 5.91
N GLY A 48 11.98 2.18 5.69
CA GLY A 48 12.33 2.63 4.37
C GLY A 48 13.56 3.53 4.37
N ALA A 49 14.17 3.64 3.20
CA ALA A 49 15.27 4.53 2.92
C ALA A 49 15.03 5.25 1.59
N ALA A 50 15.45 6.48 1.51
CA ALA A 50 15.46 7.26 0.28
C ALA A 50 16.83 7.89 0.07
N TRP A 51 17.25 7.89 -1.17
CA TRP A 51 18.41 8.64 -1.63
C TRP A 51 17.97 9.65 -2.67
N HIS A 52 18.44 10.87 -2.58
CA HIS A 52 18.09 11.89 -3.55
C HIS A 52 19.29 12.81 -3.88
N ASN A 53 19.28 13.30 -5.08
CA ASN A 53 20.06 14.43 -5.56
C ASN A 53 19.13 15.42 -6.29
N ASP A 54 19.70 16.41 -6.97
CA ASP A 54 18.92 17.46 -7.64
C ASP A 54 18.03 16.95 -8.80
N LEU A 55 18.31 15.76 -9.31
CA LEU A 55 17.64 15.19 -10.49
C LEU A 55 16.88 13.91 -10.21
N VAL A 56 17.37 13.09 -9.29
CA VAL A 56 16.90 11.71 -9.08
C VAL A 56 16.59 11.47 -7.62
N THR A 57 15.45 10.85 -7.34
CA THR A 57 15.11 10.28 -6.04
C THR A 57 14.91 8.78 -6.19
N LEU A 58 15.57 8.00 -5.37
CA LEU A 58 15.39 6.55 -5.25
C LEU A 58 14.83 6.23 -3.87
N THR A 59 13.85 5.35 -3.82
CA THR A 59 13.22 4.90 -2.57
C THR A 59 13.18 3.40 -2.49
N ALA A 60 13.34 2.87 -1.30
CA ALA A 60 13.08 1.47 -0.99
C ALA A 60 12.45 1.38 0.39
N ASP A 61 11.40 0.58 0.50
CA ASP A 61 10.71 0.34 1.76
C ASP A 61 10.26 -1.12 1.87
N GLY A 62 10.06 -1.56 3.09
CA GLY A 62 9.60 -2.92 3.33
C GLY A 62 8.94 -3.06 4.68
N ASP A 63 7.95 -3.95 4.73
CA ASP A 63 7.26 -4.31 5.95
C ASP A 63 8.14 -5.22 6.80
N LEU A 64 8.38 -4.83 8.04
CA LEU A 64 9.11 -5.64 9.04
C LEU A 64 8.18 -6.64 9.73
N THR A 65 6.88 -6.42 9.67
CA THR A 65 5.84 -7.28 10.23
C THR A 65 4.88 -7.78 9.16
N GLU A 66 4.26 -8.92 9.42
CA GLU A 66 3.29 -9.52 8.50
C GLU A 66 1.89 -8.94 8.73
N THR A 67 1.16 -8.67 7.65
CA THR A 67 -0.25 -8.26 7.69
C THR A 67 -1.13 -9.46 7.33
N LYS A 68 -2.18 -9.71 8.12
CA LYS A 68 -3.24 -10.68 7.78
C LYS A 68 -4.38 -9.98 7.09
N GLY A 69 -4.76 -10.49 5.92
CA GLY A 69 -5.94 -10.04 5.20
C GLY A 69 -7.25 -10.42 5.89
N PHE A 70 -8.33 -9.73 5.50
CA PHE A 70 -9.68 -10.04 5.96
C PHE A 70 -10.14 -11.40 5.42
N LYS A 71 -10.55 -12.33 6.29
CA LYS A 71 -10.98 -13.70 5.92
C LYS A 71 -9.92 -14.57 5.24
N SER A 72 -8.66 -14.18 5.26
CA SER A 72 -7.59 -14.99 4.70
C SER A 72 -6.71 -15.56 5.80
N GLU A 73 -6.37 -16.83 5.71
CA GLU A 73 -5.30 -17.42 6.54
C GLU A 73 -3.90 -16.97 6.06
N ASN A 74 -3.86 -16.37 4.87
CA ASN A 74 -2.63 -15.91 4.24
C ASN A 74 -2.16 -14.59 4.84
N THR A 75 -0.87 -14.51 5.06
CA THR A 75 -0.19 -13.29 5.48
C THR A 75 0.50 -12.65 4.29
N SER A 76 0.51 -11.33 4.23
CA SER A 76 1.22 -10.55 3.21
C SER A 76 2.33 -9.73 3.86
N GLN A 77 3.44 -9.59 3.18
CA GLN A 77 4.57 -8.78 3.60
C GLN A 77 5.18 -8.12 2.36
N TYR A 78 5.08 -6.81 2.29
CA TYR A 78 5.45 -6.07 1.09
C TYR A 78 6.86 -5.52 1.15
N VAL A 79 7.50 -5.50 -0.01
CA VAL A 79 8.69 -4.73 -0.29
C VAL A 79 8.42 -3.85 -1.51
N GLY A 80 8.81 -2.60 -1.44
CA GLY A 80 8.63 -1.61 -2.49
C GLY A 80 9.94 -0.94 -2.87
N VAL A 81 10.07 -0.62 -4.14
CA VAL A 81 11.14 0.24 -4.66
C VAL A 81 10.53 1.27 -5.59
N GLY A 82 11.07 2.47 -5.60
CA GLY A 82 10.60 3.55 -6.43
C GLY A 82 11.75 4.43 -6.94
N ALA A 83 11.51 5.04 -8.07
CA ALA A 83 12.40 6.03 -8.65
C ALA A 83 11.59 7.21 -9.18
N GLU A 84 12.09 8.40 -8.96
CA GLU A 84 11.59 9.63 -9.54
C GLU A 84 12.75 10.37 -10.20
N VAL A 85 12.50 10.88 -11.39
CA VAL A 85 13.43 11.75 -12.12
C VAL A 85 12.72 13.05 -12.44
N THR A 86 13.36 14.17 -12.10
CA THR A 86 12.88 15.53 -12.39
C THR A 86 13.79 16.20 -13.42
N PRO A 87 13.69 15.81 -14.71
CA PRO A 87 14.58 16.33 -15.76
C PRO A 87 14.39 17.84 -16.01
N LEU A 88 13.25 18.36 -15.64
CA LEU A 88 12.90 19.78 -15.74
C LEU A 88 12.19 20.20 -14.44
N SER A 89 12.31 21.44 -14.06
CA SER A 89 11.69 21.97 -12.83
C SER A 89 10.15 21.85 -12.79
N TRP A 90 9.52 21.62 -13.92
CA TRP A 90 8.07 21.49 -14.10
C TRP A 90 7.63 20.06 -14.48
N LEU A 91 8.57 19.11 -14.64
CA LEU A 91 8.28 17.74 -15.07
C LEU A 91 8.93 16.75 -14.11
N ALA A 92 8.14 15.84 -13.56
CA ALA A 92 8.57 14.68 -12.80
C ALA A 92 8.07 13.40 -13.46
N VAL A 93 8.91 12.39 -13.55
CA VAL A 93 8.56 11.04 -14.03
C VAL A 93 8.85 10.06 -12.91
N ARG A 94 7.88 9.21 -12.57
CA ARG A 94 7.95 8.27 -11.44
C ARG A 94 7.68 6.86 -11.93
N ALA A 95 8.40 5.92 -11.36
CA ALA A 95 8.14 4.51 -11.53
C ALA A 95 8.31 3.78 -10.19
N GLY A 96 7.53 2.75 -9.95
CA GLY A 96 7.61 1.96 -8.73
C GLY A 96 7.24 0.51 -8.96
N TYR A 97 7.71 -0.33 -8.07
CA TYR A 97 7.39 -1.75 -8.03
C TYR A 97 7.18 -2.17 -6.59
N ARG A 98 6.10 -2.90 -6.35
CA ARG A 98 5.79 -3.50 -5.06
C ARG A 98 5.56 -4.99 -5.24
N ALA A 99 6.24 -5.79 -4.42
CA ALA A 99 6.09 -7.23 -4.38
C ALA A 99 5.65 -7.71 -3.00
N ASP A 100 4.84 -8.76 -2.97
CA ASP A 100 4.55 -9.51 -1.74
C ASP A 100 5.58 -10.62 -1.58
N MET A 101 6.39 -10.54 -0.52
CA MET A 101 7.44 -11.52 -0.22
C MET A 101 6.88 -12.89 0.19
N LYS A 102 5.61 -12.97 0.57
CA LYS A 102 4.93 -14.23 0.92
C LYS A 102 4.28 -14.90 -0.29
N GLY A 103 4.14 -14.20 -1.42
CA GLY A 103 3.53 -14.73 -2.64
C GLY A 103 2.03 -14.97 -2.54
N ASN A 104 1.35 -14.30 -1.62
CA ASN A 104 -0.09 -14.43 -1.42
C ASN A 104 -0.88 -13.32 -2.10
N ASP A 105 -0.21 -12.23 -2.48
CA ASP A 105 -0.79 -11.09 -3.18
C ASP A 105 -0.01 -10.79 -4.48
N SER A 106 -0.68 -10.13 -5.40
CA SER A 106 -0.11 -9.77 -6.69
C SER A 106 0.96 -8.69 -6.57
N ASN A 107 2.01 -8.84 -7.36
CA ASN A 107 3.00 -7.79 -7.55
C ASN A 107 2.40 -6.64 -8.37
N VAL A 108 2.79 -5.42 -8.07
CA VAL A 108 2.22 -4.22 -8.68
C VAL A 108 3.31 -3.31 -9.22
N PHE A 109 3.20 -2.97 -10.50
CA PHE A 109 3.97 -1.92 -11.13
C PHE A 109 3.18 -0.60 -11.13
N THR A 110 3.87 0.50 -10.88
CA THR A 110 3.28 1.83 -10.92
C THR A 110 4.13 2.74 -11.79
N GLY A 111 3.47 3.65 -12.49
CA GLY A 111 4.13 4.69 -13.27
C GLY A 111 3.34 5.98 -13.17
N GLY A 112 4.02 7.11 -13.21
CA GLY A 112 3.37 8.40 -13.10
C GLY A 112 4.17 9.53 -13.72
N VAL A 113 3.46 10.59 -14.07
CA VAL A 113 4.03 11.82 -14.60
C VAL A 113 3.40 13.01 -13.86
N GLY A 114 4.25 13.83 -13.29
CA GLY A 114 3.86 15.08 -12.63
C GLY A 114 4.20 16.29 -13.48
N PHE A 115 3.27 17.20 -13.61
CA PHE A 115 3.37 18.43 -14.39
C PHE A 115 3.12 19.63 -13.50
N ALA A 116 4.09 20.53 -13.40
CA ALA A 116 3.98 21.77 -12.66
C ALA A 116 4.39 22.98 -13.53
N PRO A 117 3.61 23.31 -14.58
CA PRO A 117 3.98 24.38 -15.54
C PRO A 117 4.09 25.75 -14.91
N PHE A 118 3.37 25.96 -13.79
CA PHE A 118 3.43 27.16 -12.96
C PHE A 118 3.55 26.71 -11.51
N ASN A 119 4.29 27.42 -10.69
CA ASN A 119 4.47 27.08 -9.26
C ASN A 119 3.15 27.00 -8.46
N ALA A 120 2.05 27.44 -9.05
CA ALA A 120 0.72 27.42 -8.43
C ALA A 120 -0.14 26.19 -8.82
N VAL A 121 0.20 25.46 -9.87
CA VAL A 121 -0.63 24.36 -10.39
C VAL A 121 0.21 23.12 -10.61
N HIS A 122 -0.22 22.01 -10.01
CA HIS A 122 0.39 20.69 -10.17
C HIS A 122 -0.66 19.69 -10.66
N VAL A 123 -0.31 18.98 -11.71
CA VAL A 123 -1.13 17.89 -12.26
C VAL A 123 -0.31 16.61 -12.21
N ASP A 124 -0.81 15.59 -11.53
CA ASP A 124 -0.20 14.27 -11.47
C ASP A 124 -1.11 13.25 -12.14
N LEU A 125 -0.54 12.48 -13.04
CA LEU A 125 -1.18 11.33 -13.67
C LEU A 125 -0.44 10.08 -13.25
N MET A 126 -1.18 9.04 -12.87
CA MET A 126 -0.60 7.78 -12.45
C MET A 126 -1.35 6.59 -13.05
N GLY A 127 -0.63 5.52 -13.28
CA GLY A 127 -1.16 4.22 -13.65
C GLY A 127 -0.55 3.13 -12.79
N LEU A 128 -1.29 2.05 -12.59
CA LEU A 128 -0.80 0.85 -11.94
C LEU A 128 -1.21 -0.39 -12.75
N TYR A 129 -0.38 -1.42 -12.68
CA TYR A 129 -0.63 -2.71 -13.30
C TYR A 129 -0.17 -3.81 -12.35
N GLY A 130 -1.08 -4.72 -12.04
CA GLY A 130 -0.83 -5.92 -11.21
C GLY A 130 -0.75 -7.19 -12.05
N GLU A 131 -0.07 -8.21 -11.55
CA GLU A 131 0.12 -9.49 -12.25
C GLU A 131 -1.19 -10.25 -12.54
N ASP A 132 -2.25 -10.01 -11.77
CA ASP A 132 -3.58 -10.60 -11.98
C ASP A 132 -4.44 -9.82 -12.99
N GLU A 133 -3.81 -9.20 -14.00
CA GLU A 133 -4.48 -8.36 -14.99
C GLU A 133 -5.26 -7.18 -14.38
N THR A 134 -4.98 -6.84 -13.14
CA THR A 134 -5.56 -5.70 -12.46
C THR A 134 -4.86 -4.43 -12.91
N TRP A 135 -5.60 -3.44 -13.36
CA TRP A 135 -5.06 -2.15 -13.74
C TRP A 135 -5.86 -1.02 -13.14
N GLY A 136 -5.22 0.11 -12.95
CA GLY A 136 -5.86 1.32 -12.45
C GLY A 136 -5.15 2.55 -12.97
N ALA A 137 -5.88 3.64 -13.01
CA ALA A 137 -5.35 4.95 -13.36
C ALA A 137 -5.93 6.00 -12.42
N GLY A 138 -5.15 7.03 -12.14
CA GLY A 138 -5.54 8.15 -11.30
C GLY A 138 -5.00 9.46 -11.82
N ALA A 139 -5.70 10.54 -11.51
CA ALA A 139 -5.27 11.89 -11.77
C ALA A 139 -5.49 12.75 -10.52
N GLN A 140 -4.54 13.60 -10.21
CA GLN A 140 -4.62 14.55 -9.11
C GLN A 140 -4.31 15.95 -9.63
N LEU A 141 -5.11 16.91 -9.21
CA LEU A 141 -4.87 18.33 -9.41
C LEU A 141 -4.68 19.02 -8.07
N SER A 142 -3.60 19.75 -7.92
CA SER A 142 -3.29 20.51 -6.71
C SER A 142 -2.96 21.96 -7.09
N MET A 143 -3.46 22.89 -6.31
CA MET A 143 -3.24 24.33 -6.50
C MET A 143 -2.74 24.93 -5.19
N THR A 144 -1.72 25.77 -5.31
CA THR A 144 -1.18 26.57 -4.20
C THR A 144 -1.38 28.05 -4.50
N PHE A 145 -2.02 28.80 -3.61
CA PHE A 145 -2.29 30.24 -3.73
C PHE A 145 -1.98 30.97 -2.44
#